data_a7f6b51161712cc7beabb2b40a425be3
#
_entry.id   a7f6b51161712cc7beabb2b40a425be3
#
_cell.length_a   1.000
_cell.length_b   1.000
_cell.length_c   1.000
_cell.angle_alpha   90.00
_cell.angle_beta   90.00
_cell.angle_gamma   90.00
#
_symmetry.space_group_name_H-M   'P 1'
#
loop_
_entity.id
_entity.type
_entity.pdbx_description
1 polymer ?
#
loop_
_entity_poly.entity_id
_entity_poly.type
_entity_poly.pdbx_seq_one_letter_code
_entity_poly.pdbx_strand_id
1 'polypeptide(L)'
;MQTKKFVFNLVAVMTVAAFILSACGTAATPTAMPATVAPATMAPATMAPATAAPTTMAPATVAPATAAPTKAYTFEGASYNGTVVSSIPADLLAACKTEGMLTIIATPANWANYGEMFADFEYTTGVQINSLDPNAGSADELAAIEANKGNKGPQAPDIVDVGYAYGDQGVKAGDYQAYQGTYWSKLPATTLGIPTYDPNGMWVIGYYGIMVIETNTAVVQNPPKNWSDLLKSEYKGQVALAGPPTTSNQAIMAIYAAALANGGSLDNAQPGLDFFKKLNDAGNYVPVVAKVGTLAQGATPIELAWNYNALGDQLSLAGNPPIEIDYPSPSIGGAYVQAISAYAPHPNCAKVWMEIIQSDQGQLAWIKGGAAVVHEADMITRNAVPADVLKTLPDPKILAAAVAPSVAQITAAKTLITGGWMSTVGVVVPTPAP
;
A
#
# COMPACT_ATOMS: atom_id res chain seq x y z
N MET A 1 58.43 -15.65 -18.86
CA MET A 1 59.27 -14.43 -18.83
C MET A 1 58.53 -13.44 -17.93
N GLN A 2 59.13 -13.25 -16.74
CA GLN A 2 59.09 -12.11 -15.77
C GLN A 2 57.72 -11.54 -15.38
N THR A 3 57.20 -11.91 -14.22
CA THR A 3 57.30 -11.35 -12.86
C THR A 3 57.56 -9.83 -12.79
N LYS A 4 56.59 -9.11 -12.19
CA LYS A 4 56.92 -8.06 -11.20
C LYS A 4 55.76 -7.91 -10.18
N LYS A 5 56.09 -8.31 -8.94
CA LYS A 5 55.40 -7.97 -7.69
C LYS A 5 55.66 -6.50 -7.40
N PHE A 6 54.73 -5.79 -6.77
CA PHE A 6 55.05 -4.72 -5.85
C PHE A 6 54.09 -4.75 -4.64
N VAL A 7 54.72 -4.94 -3.52
CA VAL A 7 54.24 -4.85 -2.15
C VAL A 7 54.70 -3.49 -1.64
N PHE A 8 53.91 -2.80 -0.83
CA PHE A 8 54.30 -1.82 0.18
C PHE A 8 53.05 -1.11 0.70
N ASN A 9 52.81 -0.73 1.89
CA ASN A 9 53.34 -1.07 3.23
C ASN A 9 52.27 -0.55 4.21
N LEU A 10 52.18 -1.25 5.30
CA LEU A 10 51.49 -0.95 6.56
C LEU A 10 52.24 0.18 7.30
N VAL A 11 51.52 1.21 7.78
CA VAL A 11 51.98 1.99 8.95
C VAL A 11 50.78 2.29 9.82
N ALA A 12 50.81 1.67 11.00
CA ALA A 12 50.02 2.02 12.17
C ALA A 12 50.76 3.07 13.00
N VAL A 13 50.04 4.08 13.47
CA VAL A 13 50.50 4.84 14.66
C VAL A 13 49.29 5.11 15.56
N MET A 14 49.33 4.49 16.73
CA MET A 14 48.55 4.87 17.90
C MET A 14 49.03 6.19 18.45
N THR A 15 48.13 7.03 18.93
CA THR A 15 48.42 7.93 20.06
C THR A 15 47.18 8.07 20.93
N VAL A 16 47.31 7.52 22.14
CA VAL A 16 46.44 7.71 23.30
C VAL A 16 46.87 9.00 23.97
N ALA A 17 45.96 9.86 24.35
CA ALA A 17 46.14 10.82 25.44
C ALA A 17 44.81 11.09 26.13
N ALA A 18 44.76 10.63 27.36
CA ALA A 18 43.75 10.92 28.37
C ALA A 18 43.90 12.36 28.88
N PHE A 19 42.77 13.04 29.08
CA PHE A 19 42.70 14.15 30.05
C PHE A 19 41.51 13.95 30.98
N ILE A 20 41.83 13.58 32.20
CA ILE A 20 40.99 13.72 33.40
C ILE A 20 41.37 15.07 34.03
N LEU A 21 40.34 15.89 34.36
CA LEU A 21 40.37 16.81 35.53
C LEU A 21 39.00 17.52 35.59
N SER A 22 38.17 17.09 36.49
CA SER A 22 37.78 17.74 37.75
C SER A 22 37.40 19.23 37.67
N ALA A 23 36.12 19.53 37.84
CA ALA A 23 35.68 20.78 38.44
C ALA A 23 34.41 20.56 39.27
N CYS A 24 34.55 20.65 40.59
CA CYS A 24 33.44 20.85 41.52
C CYS A 24 32.73 22.18 41.23
N GLY A 25 31.42 22.15 41.14
CA GLY A 25 30.55 23.32 41.05
C GLY A 25 29.35 23.16 41.98
N THR A 26 29.42 23.81 43.10
CA THR A 26 28.43 24.24 44.11
C THR A 26 26.95 23.91 43.90
N ALA A 27 26.38 23.31 44.94
CA ALA A 27 24.95 23.08 45.15
C ALA A 27 24.14 24.39 45.11
N ALA A 28 23.12 24.44 44.31
CA ALA A 28 22.11 25.50 44.29
C ALA A 28 21.08 25.24 45.40
N THR A 29 20.84 26.23 46.21
CA THR A 29 19.87 26.31 47.29
C THR A 29 18.46 26.21 46.73
N PRO A 30 17.49 25.47 47.31
CA PRO A 30 16.12 25.40 46.85
C PRO A 30 15.38 26.71 47.13
N THR A 31 14.87 27.35 46.12
CA THR A 31 13.97 28.50 46.19
C THR A 31 12.62 28.07 46.72
N ALA A 32 12.12 28.73 47.74
CA ALA A 32 10.85 28.50 48.39
C ALA A 32 9.67 28.67 47.40
N MET A 33 8.74 27.74 47.47
CA MET A 33 7.42 27.82 46.75
C MET A 33 6.59 28.98 47.32
N PRO A 34 5.86 29.73 46.49
CA PRO A 34 4.91 30.73 46.97
C PRO A 34 3.67 30.04 47.60
N ALA A 35 3.17 30.64 48.63
CA ALA A 35 2.06 30.20 49.44
C ALA A 35 0.75 30.02 48.65
N THR A 36 0.08 28.90 48.90
CA THR A 36 -1.25 28.55 48.38
C THR A 36 -2.28 29.58 48.92
N VAL A 37 -2.97 30.28 48.02
CA VAL A 37 -4.11 31.12 48.33
C VAL A 37 -5.35 30.22 48.51
N ALA A 38 -6.02 30.32 49.64
CA ALA A 38 -7.25 29.59 49.95
C ALA A 38 -8.39 30.05 49.01
N PRO A 39 -9.29 29.14 48.57
CA PRO A 39 -10.42 29.51 47.73
C PRO A 39 -11.47 30.24 48.56
N ALA A 40 -11.93 31.38 48.04
CA ALA A 40 -13.06 32.13 48.58
C ALA A 40 -14.36 31.35 48.42
N THR A 41 -15.05 31.12 49.52
CA THR A 41 -16.38 30.47 49.57
C THR A 41 -17.41 31.47 49.02
N MET A 42 -17.95 31.18 47.85
CA MET A 42 -19.12 31.93 47.35
C MET A 42 -20.41 31.30 47.88
N ALA A 43 -21.30 32.13 48.45
CA ALA A 43 -22.63 31.71 48.90
C ALA A 43 -23.52 31.32 47.70
N PRO A 44 -24.44 30.37 47.84
CA PRO A 44 -25.32 29.91 46.78
C PRO A 44 -26.36 30.98 46.45
N ALA A 45 -26.40 31.42 45.19
CA ALA A 45 -27.47 32.22 44.64
C ALA A 45 -28.71 31.32 44.38
N THR A 46 -29.80 31.59 45.05
CA THR A 46 -31.09 30.93 44.85
C THR A 46 -31.69 31.40 43.53
N MET A 47 -31.69 30.56 42.52
CA MET A 47 -32.43 30.80 41.28
C MET A 47 -33.81 30.14 41.36
N ALA A 48 -34.84 30.96 41.08
CA ALA A 48 -36.20 30.47 40.92
C ALA A 48 -36.35 29.57 39.67
N PRO A 49 -37.22 28.54 39.68
CA PRO A 49 -37.37 27.69 38.52
C PRO A 49 -38.16 28.38 37.40
N ALA A 50 -37.49 28.56 36.25
CA ALA A 50 -38.16 28.91 35.01
C ALA A 50 -38.66 27.62 34.35
N THR A 51 -39.95 27.40 34.38
CA THR A 51 -40.64 26.32 33.69
C THR A 51 -40.75 26.69 32.20
N ALA A 52 -39.82 26.22 31.37
CA ALA A 52 -39.96 26.22 29.91
C ALA A 52 -40.32 24.79 29.50
N ALA A 53 -41.45 24.61 28.84
CA ALA A 53 -41.87 23.35 28.27
C ALA A 53 -40.90 22.98 27.12
N PRO A 54 -40.51 21.70 26.95
CA PRO A 54 -39.69 21.28 25.84
C PRO A 54 -40.50 21.35 24.54
N THR A 55 -40.09 22.23 23.63
CA THR A 55 -40.55 22.22 22.24
C THR A 55 -39.85 21.04 21.57
N THR A 56 -40.56 19.95 21.36
CA THR A 56 -40.09 18.84 20.52
C THR A 56 -39.99 19.35 19.09
N MET A 57 -38.76 19.65 18.67
CA MET A 57 -38.47 19.82 17.22
C MET A 57 -38.63 18.45 16.56
N ALA A 58 -39.52 18.36 15.59
CA ALA A 58 -39.62 17.19 14.70
C ALA A 58 -38.24 17.00 14.03
N PRO A 59 -37.79 15.75 13.86
CA PRO A 59 -36.52 15.50 13.15
C PRO A 59 -36.66 16.08 11.73
N ALA A 60 -35.71 16.93 11.36
CA ALA A 60 -35.61 17.44 9.99
C ALA A 60 -35.38 16.23 9.08
N THR A 61 -36.33 15.97 8.20
CA THR A 61 -36.19 14.98 7.14
C THR A 61 -35.12 15.53 6.19
N VAL A 62 -33.88 15.01 6.31
CA VAL A 62 -32.83 15.31 5.35
C VAL A 62 -33.27 14.69 4.03
N ALA A 63 -33.58 15.52 3.03
CA ALA A 63 -33.85 15.05 1.67
C ALA A 63 -32.64 14.19 1.21
N PRO A 64 -32.86 13.08 0.50
CA PRO A 64 -31.76 12.30 -0.02
C PRO A 64 -30.88 13.22 -0.89
N ALA A 65 -29.57 13.23 -0.62
CA ALA A 65 -28.62 13.97 -1.43
C ALA A 65 -28.77 13.48 -2.87
N THR A 66 -29.04 14.39 -3.80
CA THR A 66 -29.06 14.07 -5.23
C THR A 66 -27.68 13.52 -5.59
N ALA A 67 -27.60 12.29 -6.13
CA ALA A 67 -26.31 11.70 -6.53
C ALA A 67 -25.62 12.66 -7.52
N ALA A 68 -24.30 12.83 -7.33
CA ALA A 68 -23.50 13.61 -8.25
C ALA A 68 -23.56 13.00 -9.67
N PRO A 69 -23.53 13.81 -10.74
CA PRO A 69 -23.50 13.28 -12.09
C PRO A 69 -22.25 12.40 -12.30
N THR A 70 -22.42 11.23 -12.91
CA THR A 70 -21.36 10.28 -13.22
C THR A 70 -21.23 10.13 -14.73
N LYS A 71 -20.03 9.69 -15.18
CA LYS A 71 -19.75 9.33 -16.57
C LYS A 71 -19.03 7.99 -16.61
N ALA A 72 -19.50 7.08 -17.46
CA ALA A 72 -18.88 5.77 -17.64
C ALA A 72 -17.64 5.85 -18.53
N TYR A 73 -16.62 5.12 -18.13
CA TYR A 73 -15.36 4.90 -18.85
C TYR A 73 -15.04 3.42 -18.89
N THR A 74 -14.27 3.00 -19.88
CA THR A 74 -13.87 1.59 -20.03
C THR A 74 -12.36 1.47 -19.96
N PHE A 75 -11.88 0.67 -19.00
CA PHE A 75 -10.48 0.32 -18.85
C PHE A 75 -10.36 -1.21 -18.84
N GLU A 76 -9.43 -1.76 -19.61
CA GLU A 76 -9.16 -3.20 -19.66
C GLU A 76 -10.42 -4.05 -19.88
N GLY A 77 -11.41 -3.53 -20.63
CA GLY A 77 -12.67 -4.22 -20.94
C GLY A 77 -13.76 -4.12 -19.87
N ALA A 78 -13.49 -3.52 -18.72
CA ALA A 78 -14.47 -3.27 -17.65
C ALA A 78 -14.95 -1.82 -17.64
N SER A 79 -16.19 -1.57 -17.20
CA SER A 79 -16.78 -0.24 -17.13
C SER A 79 -16.77 0.30 -15.72
N TYR A 80 -16.30 1.54 -15.56
CA TYR A 80 -16.20 2.27 -14.29
C TYR A 80 -16.89 3.61 -14.38
N ASN A 81 -17.52 4.05 -13.29
CA ASN A 81 -18.22 5.33 -13.26
C ASN A 81 -17.33 6.39 -12.57
N GLY A 82 -16.90 7.39 -13.34
CA GLY A 82 -16.17 8.53 -12.80
C GLY A 82 -17.10 9.62 -12.26
N THR A 83 -16.66 10.28 -11.22
CA THR A 83 -17.27 11.46 -10.59
C THR A 83 -16.28 12.61 -10.60
N VAL A 84 -16.74 13.86 -10.69
CA VAL A 84 -15.84 15.01 -10.67
C VAL A 84 -15.29 15.25 -9.27
N VAL A 85 -13.96 15.29 -9.14
CA VAL A 85 -13.26 15.67 -7.91
C VAL A 85 -13.10 17.19 -7.87
N SER A 86 -13.91 17.87 -7.08
CA SER A 86 -14.00 19.33 -7.05
C SER A 86 -12.91 20.02 -6.20
N SER A 87 -12.13 19.27 -5.45
CA SER A 87 -11.10 19.81 -4.54
C SER A 87 -9.78 20.19 -5.22
N ILE A 88 -9.64 19.92 -6.53
CA ILE A 88 -8.41 20.18 -7.27
C ILE A 88 -8.21 21.69 -7.48
N PRO A 89 -7.01 22.25 -7.21
CA PRO A 89 -6.69 23.63 -7.52
C PRO A 89 -6.88 23.94 -9.01
N ALA A 90 -7.59 25.05 -9.32
CA ALA A 90 -8.01 25.34 -10.68
C ALA A 90 -6.84 25.60 -11.66
N ASP A 91 -5.77 26.21 -11.19
CA ASP A 91 -4.54 26.45 -11.93
C ASP A 91 -3.80 25.14 -12.24
N LEU A 92 -3.72 24.23 -11.29
CA LEU A 92 -3.14 22.90 -11.47
C LEU A 92 -3.96 22.07 -12.49
N LEU A 93 -5.30 22.13 -12.38
CA LEU A 93 -6.18 21.47 -13.34
C LEU A 93 -6.00 22.01 -14.77
N ALA A 94 -5.87 23.33 -14.92
CA ALA A 94 -5.62 23.95 -16.21
C ALA A 94 -4.26 23.56 -16.80
N ALA A 95 -3.22 23.48 -15.96
CA ALA A 95 -1.90 23.03 -16.36
C ALA A 95 -1.88 21.56 -16.83
N CYS A 96 -2.55 20.66 -16.09
CA CYS A 96 -2.71 19.26 -16.49
C CYS A 96 -3.44 19.14 -17.86
N LYS A 97 -4.52 19.87 -18.06
CA LYS A 97 -5.22 19.89 -19.37
C LYS A 97 -4.32 20.31 -20.53
N THR A 98 -3.34 21.16 -20.26
CA THR A 98 -2.35 21.59 -21.27
C THR A 98 -1.33 20.47 -21.57
N GLU A 99 -0.96 19.65 -20.59
CA GLU A 99 -0.09 18.50 -20.77
C GLU A 99 -0.77 17.36 -21.56
N GLY A 100 -2.06 17.15 -21.35
CA GLY A 100 -2.93 16.33 -22.19
C GLY A 100 -2.81 14.82 -22.01
N MET A 101 -1.98 14.31 -21.08
CA MET A 101 -1.82 12.89 -20.78
C MET A 101 -1.39 12.69 -19.33
N LEU A 102 -1.69 11.51 -18.76
CA LEU A 102 -1.07 10.98 -17.56
C LEU A 102 -0.66 9.53 -17.82
N THR A 103 0.59 9.19 -17.59
CA THR A 103 1.10 7.81 -17.69
C THR A 103 1.29 7.22 -16.30
N ILE A 104 0.56 6.16 -16.00
CA ILE A 104 0.67 5.38 -14.76
C ILE A 104 1.14 3.96 -15.12
N ILE A 105 2.07 3.40 -14.36
CA ILE A 105 2.60 2.05 -14.59
C ILE A 105 2.15 1.09 -13.50
N ALA A 106 2.01 -0.19 -13.84
CA ALA A 106 1.77 -1.31 -12.92
C ALA A 106 0.46 -1.23 -12.11
N THR A 107 -0.54 -0.52 -12.62
CA THR A 107 -1.84 -0.34 -11.94
C THR A 107 -2.97 -0.88 -12.81
N PRO A 108 -3.26 -2.21 -12.79
CA PRO A 108 -4.42 -2.75 -13.49
C PRO A 108 -5.72 -2.14 -12.96
N ALA A 109 -6.71 -1.93 -13.83
CA ALA A 109 -7.95 -1.25 -13.45
C ALA A 109 -8.73 -1.97 -12.33
N ASN A 110 -8.62 -3.31 -12.25
CA ASN A 110 -9.25 -4.09 -11.18
C ASN A 110 -8.43 -4.14 -9.86
N TRP A 111 -7.17 -3.74 -9.87
CA TRP A 111 -6.36 -3.68 -8.67
C TRP A 111 -6.87 -2.59 -7.72
N ALA A 112 -7.30 -2.97 -6.51
CA ALA A 112 -7.83 -2.03 -5.51
C ALA A 112 -8.80 -0.98 -6.07
N ASN A 113 -9.56 -1.32 -7.13
CA ASN A 113 -10.52 -0.44 -7.81
C ASN A 113 -9.91 0.80 -8.50
N TYR A 114 -8.68 0.69 -9.04
CA TYR A 114 -8.05 1.79 -9.79
C TYR A 114 -8.91 2.31 -10.95
N GLY A 115 -9.71 1.45 -11.57
CA GLY A 115 -10.59 1.84 -12.68
C GLY A 115 -11.58 2.95 -12.33
N GLU A 116 -12.09 3.00 -11.09
CA GLU A 116 -12.93 4.13 -10.62
C GLU A 116 -12.09 5.41 -10.49
N MET A 117 -10.88 5.33 -9.97
CA MET A 117 -9.98 6.50 -9.88
C MET A 117 -9.53 7.00 -11.25
N PHE A 118 -9.29 6.10 -12.19
CA PHE A 118 -9.02 6.48 -13.58
C PHE A 118 -10.21 7.22 -14.18
N ALA A 119 -11.42 6.71 -13.97
CA ALA A 119 -12.64 7.35 -14.43
C ALA A 119 -12.85 8.72 -13.75
N ASP A 120 -12.56 8.85 -12.46
CA ASP A 120 -12.60 10.12 -11.72
C ASP A 120 -11.58 11.13 -12.28
N PHE A 121 -10.36 10.69 -12.56
CA PHE A 121 -9.32 11.53 -13.16
C PHE A 121 -9.75 12.01 -14.56
N GLU A 122 -10.15 11.09 -15.44
CA GLU A 122 -10.57 11.44 -16.82
C GLU A 122 -11.81 12.34 -16.84
N TYR A 123 -12.78 12.10 -15.94
CA TYR A 123 -13.96 12.94 -15.88
C TYR A 123 -13.66 14.33 -15.30
N THR A 124 -12.77 14.42 -14.32
CA THR A 124 -12.36 15.68 -13.70
C THR A 124 -11.54 16.55 -14.67
N THR A 125 -10.61 15.92 -15.34
CA THR A 125 -9.61 16.62 -16.16
C THR A 125 -9.99 16.72 -17.64
N GLY A 126 -10.71 15.73 -18.18
CA GLY A 126 -10.87 15.52 -19.61
C GLY A 126 -9.60 15.00 -20.29
N VAL A 127 -8.58 14.60 -19.53
CA VAL A 127 -7.29 14.07 -19.98
C VAL A 127 -7.28 12.56 -19.86
N GLN A 128 -6.74 11.86 -20.86
CA GLN A 128 -6.68 10.41 -20.88
C GLN A 128 -5.53 9.87 -20.02
N ILE A 129 -5.75 8.70 -19.41
CA ILE A 129 -4.73 7.92 -18.74
C ILE A 129 -4.11 6.92 -19.75
N ASN A 130 -2.79 6.87 -19.78
CA ASN A 130 -2.00 5.84 -20.42
C ASN A 130 -1.58 4.81 -19.34
N SER A 131 -2.25 3.65 -19.31
CA SER A 131 -1.88 2.52 -18.43
C SER A 131 -0.71 1.78 -19.04
N LEU A 132 0.48 2.01 -18.51
CA LEU A 132 1.73 1.40 -18.97
C LEU A 132 2.00 0.12 -18.19
N ASP A 133 2.19 -0.99 -18.90
CA ASP A 133 2.53 -2.30 -18.35
C ASP A 133 1.79 -2.64 -17.04
N PRO A 134 0.47 -2.89 -17.08
CA PRO A 134 -0.33 -3.11 -15.88
C PRO A 134 0.08 -4.36 -15.09
N ASN A 135 0.89 -5.24 -15.69
CA ASN A 135 1.39 -6.45 -15.05
C ASN A 135 2.78 -6.32 -14.42
N ALA A 136 3.41 -5.15 -14.52
CA ALA A 136 4.72 -4.89 -13.93
C ALA A 136 4.72 -5.02 -12.39
N GLY A 137 5.89 -5.28 -11.82
CA GLY A 137 6.07 -5.25 -10.37
C GLY A 137 6.84 -4.01 -9.93
N SER A 138 6.88 -3.75 -8.62
CA SER A 138 7.49 -2.53 -8.07
C SER A 138 8.96 -2.30 -8.45
N ALA A 139 9.73 -3.37 -8.71
CA ALA A 139 11.09 -3.22 -9.22
C ALA A 139 11.12 -2.78 -10.69
N ASP A 140 10.16 -3.26 -11.48
CA ASP A 140 10.03 -2.94 -12.90
C ASP A 140 9.62 -1.47 -13.07
N GLU A 141 8.80 -0.94 -12.17
CA GLU A 141 8.39 0.47 -12.14
C GLU A 141 9.60 1.40 -11.95
N LEU A 142 10.47 1.11 -10.98
CA LEU A 142 11.70 1.88 -10.79
C LEU A 142 12.64 1.75 -12.01
N ALA A 143 12.76 0.55 -12.56
CA ALA A 143 13.54 0.32 -13.78
C ALA A 143 12.97 1.10 -14.97
N ALA A 144 11.64 1.25 -15.07
CA ALA A 144 11.00 2.05 -16.11
C ALA A 144 11.33 3.54 -15.97
N ILE A 145 11.36 4.10 -14.76
CA ILE A 145 11.83 5.48 -14.53
C ILE A 145 13.27 5.63 -15.02
N GLU A 146 14.16 4.73 -14.56
CA GLU A 146 15.59 4.78 -14.92
C GLU A 146 15.83 4.67 -16.43
N ALA A 147 15.14 3.75 -17.10
CA ALA A 147 15.27 3.53 -18.53
C ALA A 147 14.73 4.70 -19.37
N ASN A 148 13.84 5.52 -18.80
CA ASN A 148 13.16 6.60 -19.54
C ASN A 148 13.56 8.01 -19.07
N LYS A 149 14.70 8.17 -18.38
CA LYS A 149 15.24 9.48 -18.02
C LYS A 149 15.41 10.35 -19.27
N GLY A 150 14.71 11.49 -19.31
CA GLY A 150 14.71 12.41 -20.45
C GLY A 150 13.79 12.03 -21.62
N ASN A 151 13.15 10.85 -21.61
CA ASN A 151 12.08 10.51 -22.54
C ASN A 151 10.81 11.31 -22.18
N LYS A 152 10.11 11.82 -23.20
CA LYS A 152 8.85 12.55 -23.03
C LYS A 152 7.67 11.84 -23.70
N GLY A 153 7.90 10.64 -24.21
CA GLY A 153 6.87 9.81 -24.82
C GLY A 153 6.10 8.94 -23.79
N PRO A 154 5.09 8.20 -24.26
CA PRO A 154 4.16 7.43 -23.43
C PRO A 154 4.81 6.25 -22.70
N GLN A 155 6.08 5.94 -22.93
CA GLN A 155 6.83 4.90 -22.23
C GLN A 155 7.45 5.39 -20.92
N ALA A 156 7.47 6.70 -20.68
CA ALA A 156 8.00 7.28 -19.45
C ALA A 156 6.88 7.44 -18.43
N PRO A 157 6.95 6.78 -17.25
CA PRO A 157 5.91 6.89 -16.24
C PRO A 157 5.93 8.27 -15.58
N ASP A 158 4.75 8.84 -15.36
CA ASP A 158 4.54 10.02 -14.52
C ASP A 158 4.37 9.61 -13.05
N ILE A 159 3.64 8.52 -12.81
CA ILE A 159 3.29 7.99 -11.49
C ILE A 159 3.73 6.53 -11.39
N VAL A 160 4.21 6.18 -10.19
CA VAL A 160 4.45 4.78 -9.77
C VAL A 160 3.66 4.44 -8.52
N ASP A 161 3.26 3.17 -8.40
CA ASP A 161 2.54 2.57 -7.27
C ASP A 161 3.34 1.40 -6.70
N VAL A 162 4.30 1.68 -5.87
CA VAL A 162 5.28 0.70 -5.43
C VAL A 162 5.06 0.23 -4.00
N GLY A 163 5.41 -1.02 -3.72
CA GLY A 163 5.44 -1.52 -2.36
C GLY A 163 6.37 -0.70 -1.47
N TYR A 164 6.03 -0.56 -0.20
CA TYR A 164 6.61 0.38 0.75
C TYR A 164 8.15 0.44 0.76
N ALA A 165 8.84 -0.72 0.66
CA ALA A 165 10.31 -0.76 0.65
C ALA A 165 10.93 -0.12 -0.60
N TYR A 166 10.17 0.06 -1.67
CA TYR A 166 10.62 0.71 -2.90
C TYR A 166 10.47 2.24 -2.83
N GLY A 167 9.67 2.77 -1.90
CA GLY A 167 9.58 4.19 -1.63
C GLY A 167 10.95 4.79 -1.31
N ASP A 168 11.59 4.28 -0.25
CA ASP A 168 12.94 4.72 0.14
C ASP A 168 14.02 4.40 -0.90
N GLN A 169 13.84 3.32 -1.67
CA GLN A 169 14.75 2.97 -2.75
C GLN A 169 14.73 4.03 -3.86
N GLY A 170 13.55 4.45 -4.32
CA GLY A 170 13.41 5.49 -5.32
C GLY A 170 13.91 6.86 -4.83
N VAL A 171 13.68 7.21 -3.55
CA VAL A 171 14.25 8.44 -2.96
C VAL A 171 15.78 8.42 -3.04
N LYS A 172 16.42 7.30 -2.66
CA LYS A 172 17.89 7.15 -2.70
C LYS A 172 18.46 7.19 -4.11
N ALA A 173 17.70 6.71 -5.10
CA ALA A 173 18.06 6.75 -6.51
C ALA A 173 17.85 8.13 -7.16
N GLY A 174 17.07 9.03 -6.51
CA GLY A 174 16.68 10.31 -7.08
C GLY A 174 15.59 10.21 -8.13
N ASP A 175 14.77 9.17 -8.05
CA ASP A 175 13.75 8.83 -9.03
C ASP A 175 12.43 9.58 -8.80
N TYR A 176 12.25 10.23 -7.65
CA TYR A 176 10.99 10.86 -7.27
C TYR A 176 11.08 12.37 -7.19
N GLN A 177 9.95 13.01 -7.53
CA GLN A 177 9.73 14.45 -7.39
C GLN A 177 8.91 14.74 -6.14
N ALA A 178 9.35 15.71 -5.35
CA ALA A 178 8.62 16.15 -4.16
C ALA A 178 7.28 16.83 -4.53
N TYR A 179 6.21 16.43 -3.84
CA TYR A 179 4.92 17.11 -3.89
C TYR A 179 4.18 17.00 -2.55
N GLN A 180 3.73 18.14 -2.05
CA GLN A 180 2.90 18.23 -0.85
C GLN A 180 1.60 18.94 -1.24
N GLY A 181 0.55 18.15 -1.48
CA GLY A 181 -0.74 18.64 -1.98
C GLY A 181 -1.64 19.19 -0.88
N THR A 182 -2.88 19.47 -1.25
CA THR A 182 -3.93 20.09 -0.39
C THR A 182 -4.20 19.27 0.89
N TYR A 183 -4.09 17.95 0.80
CA TYR A 183 -4.38 17.04 1.93
C TYR A 183 -3.17 16.71 2.80
N TRP A 184 -1.97 17.18 2.42
CA TRP A 184 -0.72 16.85 3.10
C TRP A 184 -0.75 17.06 4.62
N SER A 185 -1.26 18.21 5.07
CA SER A 185 -1.35 18.54 6.50
C SER A 185 -2.36 17.70 7.30
N LYS A 186 -3.19 16.93 6.63
CA LYS A 186 -4.20 16.05 7.23
C LYS A 186 -3.75 14.60 7.32
N LEU A 187 -2.62 14.25 6.70
CA LEU A 187 -2.09 12.89 6.74
C LEU A 187 -1.67 12.52 8.17
N PRO A 188 -2.04 11.34 8.67
CA PRO A 188 -1.52 10.85 9.94
C PRO A 188 -0.01 10.62 9.81
N ALA A 189 0.76 10.86 10.87
CA ALA A 189 2.21 10.67 10.85
C ALA A 189 2.61 9.22 10.59
N THR A 190 1.79 8.26 11.06
CA THR A 190 2.03 6.83 10.90
C THR A 190 0.76 6.09 10.53
N THR A 191 0.91 5.03 9.75
CA THR A 191 -0.13 4.05 9.41
C THR A 191 0.48 2.66 9.55
N LEU A 192 -0.20 1.71 10.18
CA LEU A 192 0.37 0.38 10.51
C LEU A 192 1.68 0.45 11.33
N GLY A 193 1.92 1.53 12.07
CA GLY A 193 3.17 1.74 12.81
C GLY A 193 4.38 2.16 11.97
N ILE A 194 4.19 2.39 10.67
CA ILE A 194 5.22 2.90 9.75
C ILE A 194 4.88 4.34 9.31
N PRO A 195 5.86 5.17 8.90
CA PRO A 195 5.62 6.51 8.36
C PRO A 195 4.62 6.49 7.20
N THR A 196 3.66 7.41 7.21
CA THR A 196 2.64 7.50 6.16
C THR A 196 3.17 8.16 4.89
N TYR A 197 4.23 8.97 4.99
CA TYR A 197 4.81 9.75 3.91
C TYR A 197 6.31 9.98 4.13
N ASP A 198 7.02 10.23 3.05
CA ASP A 198 8.39 10.80 3.15
C ASP A 198 8.32 12.26 3.62
N PRO A 199 9.12 12.69 4.60
CA PRO A 199 9.02 14.03 5.17
C PRO A 199 9.30 15.16 4.17
N ASN A 200 9.98 14.87 3.06
CA ASN A 200 10.24 15.83 1.98
C ASN A 200 9.16 15.78 0.88
N GLY A 201 8.13 14.93 1.01
CA GLY A 201 7.05 14.82 0.05
C GLY A 201 7.38 13.96 -1.18
N MET A 202 8.39 13.09 -1.12
CA MET A 202 8.79 12.26 -2.25
C MET A 202 7.78 11.15 -2.56
N TRP A 203 7.09 10.64 -1.53
CA TRP A 203 6.03 9.64 -1.66
C TRP A 203 5.02 9.74 -0.51
N VAL A 204 3.86 9.13 -0.69
CA VAL A 204 2.80 8.99 0.33
C VAL A 204 2.20 7.59 0.23
N ILE A 205 1.80 6.99 1.37
CA ILE A 205 1.00 5.77 1.36
C ILE A 205 -0.34 6.08 0.69
N GLY A 206 -0.68 5.33 -0.34
CA GLY A 206 -2.00 5.34 -0.96
C GLY A 206 -2.98 4.48 -0.16
N TYR A 207 -2.64 3.21 -0.02
CA TYR A 207 -3.48 2.18 0.58
C TYR A 207 -2.64 1.05 1.17
N TYR A 208 -3.30 0.17 1.91
CA TYR A 208 -2.68 -1.02 2.49
C TYR A 208 -3.67 -2.17 2.61
N GLY A 209 -3.14 -3.38 2.79
CA GLY A 209 -3.93 -4.58 2.97
C GLY A 209 -3.18 -5.66 3.73
N ILE A 210 -3.75 -6.86 3.76
CA ILE A 210 -3.19 -8.04 4.40
C ILE A 210 -3.15 -9.22 3.42
N MET A 211 -2.17 -10.12 3.60
CA MET A 211 -2.07 -11.31 2.77
C MET A 211 -3.16 -12.31 3.10
N VAL A 212 -3.78 -12.86 2.05
CA VAL A 212 -4.86 -13.85 2.12
C VAL A 212 -4.54 -15.04 1.21
N ILE A 213 -5.32 -16.11 1.37
CA ILE A 213 -5.39 -17.23 0.44
C ILE A 213 -6.71 -17.08 -0.32
N GLU A 214 -6.60 -16.89 -1.61
CA GLU A 214 -7.73 -16.81 -2.53
C GLU A 214 -7.90 -18.13 -3.25
N THR A 215 -9.13 -18.65 -3.34
CA THR A 215 -9.39 -19.98 -3.87
C THR A 215 -10.60 -20.01 -4.80
N ASN A 216 -10.40 -20.52 -6.01
CA ASN A 216 -11.48 -20.91 -6.92
C ASN A 216 -12.13 -22.21 -6.43
N THR A 217 -13.29 -22.12 -5.79
CA THR A 217 -13.97 -23.26 -5.16
C THR A 217 -14.69 -24.19 -6.16
N ALA A 218 -14.80 -23.80 -7.43
CA ALA A 218 -15.23 -24.69 -8.47
C ALA A 218 -14.19 -25.79 -8.80
N VAL A 219 -12.91 -25.49 -8.56
CA VAL A 219 -11.78 -26.42 -8.77
C VAL A 219 -11.36 -27.05 -7.45
N VAL A 220 -11.20 -26.24 -6.40
CA VAL A 220 -10.70 -26.66 -5.08
C VAL A 220 -11.89 -26.70 -4.11
N GLN A 221 -12.47 -27.88 -3.93
CA GLN A 221 -13.67 -28.06 -3.10
C GLN A 221 -13.42 -27.91 -1.59
N ASN A 222 -12.18 -28.09 -1.14
CA ASN A 222 -11.76 -27.91 0.25
C ASN A 222 -10.71 -26.80 0.29
N PRO A 223 -11.09 -25.51 0.33
CA PRO A 223 -10.14 -24.40 0.35
C PRO A 223 -9.17 -24.45 1.54
N PRO A 224 -7.87 -24.20 1.32
CA PRO A 224 -6.90 -24.17 2.40
C PRO A 224 -7.16 -22.98 3.33
N LYS A 225 -7.17 -23.22 4.64
CA LYS A 225 -7.46 -22.20 5.66
C LYS A 225 -6.21 -21.61 6.31
N ASN A 226 -5.09 -22.34 6.20
CA ASN A 226 -3.84 -21.97 6.85
C ASN A 226 -2.66 -22.26 5.91
N TRP A 227 -1.52 -21.63 6.21
CA TRP A 227 -0.29 -21.84 5.46
C TRP A 227 0.11 -23.32 5.37
N SER A 228 0.00 -24.07 6.47
CA SER A 228 0.33 -25.50 6.51
C SER A 228 -0.55 -26.37 5.62
N ASP A 229 -1.80 -25.95 5.37
CA ASP A 229 -2.70 -26.69 4.50
C ASP A 229 -2.18 -26.75 3.06
N LEU A 230 -1.51 -25.68 2.59
CA LEU A 230 -0.96 -25.59 1.24
C LEU A 230 0.03 -26.72 0.90
N LEU A 231 0.60 -27.39 1.93
CA LEU A 231 1.51 -28.53 1.75
C LEU A 231 0.78 -29.88 1.58
N LYS A 232 -0.55 -29.93 1.73
CA LYS A 232 -1.31 -31.18 1.54
C LYS A 232 -1.27 -31.61 0.08
N SER A 233 -1.24 -32.91 -0.13
CA SER A 233 -1.13 -33.53 -1.47
C SER A 233 -2.33 -33.25 -2.38
N GLU A 234 -3.48 -32.87 -1.79
CA GLU A 234 -4.68 -32.49 -2.55
C GLU A 234 -4.51 -31.19 -3.36
N TYR A 235 -3.54 -30.33 -2.99
CA TYR A 235 -3.26 -29.08 -3.70
C TYR A 235 -2.13 -29.19 -4.73
N LYS A 236 -1.82 -30.41 -5.19
CA LYS A 236 -0.78 -30.61 -6.19
C LYS A 236 -1.06 -29.84 -7.47
N GLY A 237 -0.09 -28.98 -7.88
CA GLY A 237 -0.20 -28.15 -9.07
C GLY A 237 -1.24 -27.04 -8.98
N GLN A 238 -1.51 -26.49 -7.78
CA GLN A 238 -2.61 -25.56 -7.59
C GLN A 238 -2.23 -24.21 -6.94
N VAL A 239 -1.09 -24.13 -6.25
CA VAL A 239 -0.69 -22.95 -5.47
C VAL A 239 0.20 -22.03 -6.30
N ALA A 240 -0.16 -20.77 -6.45
CA ALA A 240 0.61 -19.80 -7.21
C ALA A 240 0.79 -18.47 -6.47
N LEU A 241 1.77 -17.68 -6.91
CA LEU A 241 2.00 -16.31 -6.48
C LEU A 241 1.42 -15.32 -7.48
N ALA A 242 1.00 -14.17 -7.00
CA ALA A 242 0.45 -13.07 -7.80
C ALA A 242 1.51 -12.28 -8.60
N GLY A 243 2.75 -12.68 -8.58
CA GLY A 243 3.84 -12.05 -9.32
C GLY A 243 5.17 -12.78 -9.18
N PRO A 244 6.20 -12.40 -9.95
CA PRO A 244 7.53 -12.93 -9.80
C PRO A 244 8.15 -12.54 -8.45
N PRO A 245 8.72 -13.49 -7.68
CA PRO A 245 9.32 -13.19 -6.36
C PRO A 245 10.55 -12.28 -6.39
N THR A 246 11.07 -11.99 -7.58
CA THR A 246 12.23 -11.13 -7.78
C THR A 246 11.87 -9.67 -8.01
N THR A 247 10.66 -9.37 -8.47
CA THR A 247 10.22 -8.00 -8.85
C THR A 247 8.93 -7.58 -8.16
N SER A 248 8.01 -8.51 -7.88
CA SER A 248 6.69 -8.23 -7.31
C SER A 248 6.72 -8.09 -5.79
N ASN A 249 6.32 -6.93 -5.28
CA ASN A 249 6.14 -6.72 -3.84
C ASN A 249 5.12 -7.70 -3.24
N GLN A 250 3.99 -7.95 -3.91
CA GLN A 250 2.96 -8.89 -3.43
C GLN A 250 3.52 -10.30 -3.24
N ALA A 251 4.28 -10.82 -4.21
CA ALA A 251 4.92 -12.13 -4.10
C ALA A 251 5.96 -12.17 -2.96
N ILE A 252 6.77 -11.13 -2.81
CA ILE A 252 7.76 -11.01 -1.72
C ILE A 252 7.03 -11.04 -0.36
N MET A 253 5.94 -10.30 -0.21
CA MET A 253 5.21 -10.24 1.05
C MET A 253 4.45 -11.55 1.35
N ALA A 254 3.99 -12.29 0.34
CA ALA A 254 3.42 -13.63 0.53
C ALA A 254 4.46 -14.62 1.07
N ILE A 255 5.68 -14.59 0.53
CA ILE A 255 6.79 -15.43 1.03
C ILE A 255 7.18 -15.02 2.46
N TYR A 256 7.16 -13.73 2.75
CA TYR A 256 7.45 -13.21 4.09
C TYR A 256 6.35 -13.62 5.10
N ALA A 257 5.08 -13.58 4.72
CA ALA A 257 3.97 -14.09 5.55
C ALA A 257 4.12 -15.59 5.80
N ALA A 258 4.49 -16.37 4.78
CA ALA A 258 4.79 -17.79 4.94
C ALA A 258 5.95 -18.04 5.90
N ALA A 259 6.96 -17.15 5.94
CA ALA A 259 8.05 -17.26 6.93
C ALA A 259 7.53 -17.18 8.36
N LEU A 260 6.67 -16.19 8.66
CA LEU A 260 6.08 -16.05 9.99
C LEU A 260 5.33 -17.31 10.42
N ALA A 261 4.60 -17.94 9.50
CA ALA A 261 3.82 -19.14 9.76
C ALA A 261 4.68 -20.42 9.93
N ASN A 262 5.95 -20.37 9.51
CA ASN A 262 6.84 -21.53 9.50
C ASN A 262 8.06 -21.38 10.41
N GLY A 263 7.91 -20.65 11.53
CA GLY A 263 8.94 -20.51 12.57
C GLY A 263 9.96 -19.39 12.29
N GLY A 264 9.70 -18.55 11.29
CA GLY A 264 10.42 -17.31 11.07
C GLY A 264 9.98 -16.18 12.00
N SER A 265 10.49 -15.01 11.74
CA SER A 265 10.13 -13.77 12.46
C SER A 265 10.22 -12.58 11.51
N LEU A 266 9.87 -11.39 12.00
CA LEU A 266 10.08 -10.15 11.22
C LEU A 266 11.56 -9.89 10.89
N ASP A 267 12.48 -10.49 11.61
CA ASP A 267 13.93 -10.38 11.37
C ASP A 267 14.51 -11.60 10.63
N ASN A 268 13.67 -12.61 10.31
CA ASN A 268 14.10 -13.84 9.65
C ASN A 268 13.06 -14.34 8.66
N ALA A 269 13.20 -13.97 7.39
CA ALA A 269 12.34 -14.40 6.29
C ALA A 269 12.78 -15.72 5.62
N GLN A 270 13.92 -16.33 6.01
CA GLN A 270 14.43 -17.55 5.39
C GLN A 270 13.43 -18.72 5.43
N PRO A 271 12.68 -18.99 6.53
CA PRO A 271 11.69 -20.06 6.55
C PRO A 271 10.58 -19.93 5.50
N GLY A 272 10.35 -18.73 4.95
CA GLY A 272 9.45 -18.53 3.82
C GLY A 272 9.98 -19.13 2.51
N LEU A 273 11.25 -18.91 2.21
CA LEU A 273 11.91 -19.55 1.07
C LEU A 273 11.92 -21.09 1.23
N ASP A 274 12.21 -21.56 2.46
CA ASP A 274 12.21 -22.99 2.76
C ASP A 274 10.81 -23.61 2.63
N PHE A 275 9.77 -22.86 2.96
CA PHE A 275 8.37 -23.26 2.76
C PHE A 275 8.03 -23.37 1.26
N PHE A 276 8.40 -22.38 0.45
CA PHE A 276 8.18 -22.44 -0.99
C PHE A 276 9.01 -23.53 -1.67
N LYS A 277 10.20 -23.82 -1.15
CA LYS A 277 10.95 -25.00 -1.58
C LYS A 277 10.16 -26.28 -1.33
N LYS A 278 9.58 -26.45 -0.13
CA LYS A 278 8.74 -27.62 0.20
C LYS A 278 7.51 -27.70 -0.70
N LEU A 279 6.83 -26.58 -0.99
CA LEU A 279 5.71 -26.51 -1.93
C LEU A 279 6.13 -26.97 -3.33
N ASN A 280 7.29 -26.53 -3.79
CA ASN A 280 7.82 -26.91 -5.09
C ASN A 280 8.23 -28.39 -5.12
N ASP A 281 8.93 -28.88 -4.11
CA ASP A 281 9.34 -30.28 -3.99
C ASP A 281 8.12 -31.25 -3.91
N ALA A 282 7.03 -30.81 -3.27
CA ALA A 282 5.76 -31.54 -3.22
C ALA A 282 5.00 -31.50 -4.55
N GLY A 283 5.39 -30.61 -5.46
CA GLY A 283 4.71 -30.36 -6.72
C GLY A 283 3.39 -29.59 -6.56
N ASN A 284 3.19 -28.89 -5.43
CA ASN A 284 2.00 -28.08 -5.17
C ASN A 284 2.13 -26.68 -5.80
N TYR A 285 3.36 -26.16 -5.88
CA TYR A 285 3.64 -24.83 -6.44
C TYR A 285 3.57 -24.83 -7.98
N VAL A 286 2.89 -23.82 -8.53
CA VAL A 286 2.79 -23.55 -9.97
C VAL A 286 3.61 -22.29 -10.27
N PRO A 287 4.70 -22.36 -11.05
CA PRO A 287 5.54 -21.22 -11.36
C PRO A 287 4.93 -20.35 -12.50
N VAL A 288 3.66 -20.02 -12.35
CA VAL A 288 2.89 -19.13 -13.23
C VAL A 288 2.37 -18.01 -12.37
N VAL A 289 2.45 -16.77 -12.86
CA VAL A 289 1.86 -15.63 -12.16
C VAL A 289 0.35 -15.78 -12.18
N ALA A 290 -0.24 -15.87 -10.98
CA ALA A 290 -1.68 -15.89 -10.83
C ALA A 290 -2.29 -14.52 -11.17
N LYS A 291 -3.40 -14.53 -11.86
CA LYS A 291 -4.24 -13.40 -12.25
C LYS A 291 -5.68 -13.86 -12.30
N VAL A 292 -6.63 -12.96 -12.23
CA VAL A 292 -8.08 -13.26 -12.30
C VAL A 292 -8.42 -14.23 -13.45
N GLY A 293 -7.79 -14.09 -14.62
CA GLY A 293 -8.02 -14.98 -15.76
C GLY A 293 -7.52 -16.41 -15.53
N THR A 294 -6.32 -16.60 -14.97
CA THR A 294 -5.75 -17.93 -14.67
C THR A 294 -6.42 -18.57 -13.45
N LEU A 295 -6.85 -17.76 -12.48
CA LEU A 295 -7.68 -18.18 -11.35
C LEU A 295 -9.03 -18.71 -11.84
N ALA A 296 -9.73 -17.93 -12.68
CA ALA A 296 -11.01 -18.30 -13.24
C ALA A 296 -10.97 -19.57 -14.09
N GLN A 297 -9.91 -19.74 -14.89
CA GLN A 297 -9.69 -20.94 -15.72
C GLN A 297 -9.23 -22.15 -14.92
N GLY A 298 -8.90 -22.02 -13.65
CA GLY A 298 -8.39 -23.08 -12.81
C GLY A 298 -6.94 -23.46 -13.10
N ALA A 299 -6.17 -22.63 -13.80
CA ALA A 299 -4.74 -22.84 -14.03
C ALA A 299 -3.91 -22.50 -12.76
N THR A 300 -4.37 -21.54 -11.97
CA THR A 300 -3.81 -21.14 -10.67
C THR A 300 -4.94 -21.01 -9.64
N PRO A 301 -5.62 -22.12 -9.27
CA PRO A 301 -6.87 -22.06 -8.52
C PRO A 301 -6.71 -21.66 -7.05
N ILE A 302 -5.47 -21.60 -6.53
CA ILE A 302 -5.12 -21.09 -5.20
C ILE A 302 -4.08 -20.00 -5.41
N GLU A 303 -4.43 -18.76 -5.08
CA GLU A 303 -3.55 -17.60 -5.17
C GLU A 303 -3.23 -17.05 -3.78
N LEU A 304 -1.98 -16.61 -3.59
CA LEU A 304 -1.55 -15.85 -2.42
C LEU A 304 -1.53 -14.37 -2.79
N ALA A 305 -2.55 -13.65 -2.34
CA ALA A 305 -2.85 -12.29 -2.78
C ALA A 305 -3.05 -11.32 -1.62
N TRP A 306 -3.11 -10.02 -1.92
CA TRP A 306 -3.68 -9.04 -1.01
C TRP A 306 -5.21 -9.19 -0.94
N ASN A 307 -5.79 -8.95 0.24
CA ASN A 307 -7.24 -9.07 0.43
C ASN A 307 -8.08 -8.22 -0.54
N TYR A 308 -7.60 -7.03 -0.90
CA TYR A 308 -8.30 -6.15 -1.84
C TYR A 308 -8.24 -6.69 -3.29
N ASN A 309 -7.19 -7.39 -3.69
CA ASN A 309 -7.14 -8.04 -4.99
C ASN A 309 -8.09 -9.22 -5.03
N ALA A 310 -8.03 -10.09 -4.03
CA ALA A 310 -8.94 -11.21 -3.90
C ALA A 310 -10.42 -10.77 -3.90
N LEU A 311 -10.75 -9.64 -3.22
CA LEU A 311 -12.09 -9.06 -3.28
C LEU A 311 -12.42 -8.54 -4.70
N GLY A 312 -11.47 -7.86 -5.35
CA GLY A 312 -11.63 -7.37 -6.73
C GLY A 312 -11.93 -8.52 -7.71
N ASP A 313 -11.19 -9.61 -7.59
CA ASP A 313 -11.37 -10.81 -8.41
C ASP A 313 -12.71 -11.49 -8.12
N GLN A 314 -13.08 -11.66 -6.84
CA GLN A 314 -14.38 -12.17 -6.44
C GLN A 314 -15.55 -11.35 -7.02
N LEU A 315 -15.45 -10.01 -6.97
CA LEU A 315 -16.46 -9.11 -7.52
C LEU A 315 -16.53 -9.17 -9.05
N SER A 316 -15.38 -9.17 -9.73
CA SER A 316 -15.31 -9.20 -11.20
C SER A 316 -15.83 -10.51 -11.77
N LEU A 317 -15.61 -11.63 -11.09
CA LEU A 317 -16.10 -12.95 -11.49
C LEU A 317 -17.58 -13.17 -11.15
N ALA A 318 -18.18 -12.33 -10.29
CA ALA A 318 -19.61 -12.34 -9.95
C ALA A 318 -20.14 -13.74 -9.58
N GLY A 319 -19.31 -14.54 -8.88
CA GLY A 319 -19.63 -15.92 -8.47
C GLY A 319 -19.45 -16.99 -9.54
N ASN A 320 -18.85 -16.69 -10.69
CA ASN A 320 -18.57 -17.64 -11.75
C ASN A 320 -17.14 -17.52 -12.31
N PRO A 321 -16.19 -18.31 -11.78
CA PRO A 321 -16.35 -19.26 -10.66
C PRO A 321 -16.52 -18.58 -9.31
N PRO A 322 -17.07 -19.28 -8.31
CA PRO A 322 -17.14 -18.78 -6.95
C PRO A 322 -15.72 -18.74 -6.34
N ILE A 323 -15.40 -17.62 -5.71
CA ILE A 323 -14.11 -17.37 -5.05
C ILE A 323 -14.32 -17.32 -3.53
N GLU A 324 -13.48 -18.02 -2.79
CA GLU A 324 -13.39 -17.96 -1.35
C GLU A 324 -12.10 -17.25 -0.92
N ILE A 325 -12.21 -16.37 0.07
CA ILE A 325 -11.09 -15.60 0.59
C ILE A 325 -10.84 -16.00 2.04
N ASP A 326 -9.71 -16.61 2.31
CA ASP A 326 -9.31 -17.05 3.63
C ASP A 326 -8.20 -16.17 4.19
N TYR A 327 -8.31 -15.87 5.50
CA TYR A 327 -7.38 -15.02 6.24
C TYR A 327 -6.50 -15.89 7.14
N PRO A 328 -5.36 -16.40 6.65
CA PRO A 328 -4.50 -17.30 7.42
C PRO A 328 -3.81 -16.56 8.57
N SER A 329 -3.55 -17.26 9.67
CA SER A 329 -2.82 -16.70 10.81
C SER A 329 -1.50 -17.44 11.03
N PRO A 330 -0.38 -16.73 11.23
CA PRO A 330 -0.21 -15.29 11.14
C PRO A 330 -0.36 -14.76 9.71
N SER A 331 -0.81 -13.51 9.57
CA SER A 331 -0.80 -12.78 8.30
C SER A 331 0.05 -11.52 8.42
N ILE A 332 0.49 -10.99 7.28
CA ILE A 332 1.31 -9.79 7.19
C ILE A 332 0.53 -8.66 6.53
N GLY A 333 0.64 -7.47 7.11
CA GLY A 333 0.15 -6.24 6.50
C GLY A 333 1.23 -5.60 5.63
N GLY A 334 0.82 -4.95 4.55
CA GLY A 334 1.72 -4.23 3.66
C GLY A 334 1.04 -3.04 3.00
N ALA A 335 1.83 -1.99 2.78
CA ALA A 335 1.38 -0.75 2.17
C ALA A 335 2.02 -0.54 0.80
N TYR A 336 1.32 0.22 -0.03
CA TYR A 336 1.82 0.76 -1.28
C TYR A 336 1.94 2.27 -1.20
N VAL A 337 2.99 2.80 -1.80
CA VAL A 337 3.27 4.22 -1.85
C VAL A 337 3.13 4.74 -3.28
N GLN A 338 2.55 5.92 -3.40
CA GLN A 338 2.43 6.66 -4.63
C GLN A 338 3.54 7.71 -4.70
N ALA A 339 4.22 7.78 -5.83
CA ALA A 339 5.27 8.76 -6.08
C ALA A 339 5.19 9.33 -7.49
N ILE A 340 5.54 10.60 -7.63
CA ILE A 340 5.72 11.26 -8.94
C ILE A 340 7.14 10.99 -9.42
N SER A 341 7.31 10.52 -10.65
CA SER A 341 8.63 10.39 -11.27
C SER A 341 9.34 11.75 -11.34
N ALA A 342 10.61 11.78 -10.95
CA ALA A 342 11.45 12.98 -11.11
C ALA A 342 11.61 13.40 -12.59
N TYR A 343 11.34 12.48 -13.51
CA TYR A 343 11.46 12.66 -14.95
C TYR A 343 10.10 12.68 -15.66
N ALA A 344 9.01 12.79 -14.90
CA ALA A 344 7.65 12.80 -15.42
C ALA A 344 7.49 13.69 -16.66
N PRO A 345 6.96 13.18 -17.76
CA PRO A 345 6.60 14.01 -18.91
C PRO A 345 5.48 14.99 -18.60
N HIS A 346 4.53 14.61 -17.73
CA HIS A 346 3.32 15.34 -17.42
C HIS A 346 3.19 15.64 -15.91
N PRO A 347 4.13 16.44 -15.33
CA PRO A 347 4.23 16.60 -13.87
C PRO A 347 3.02 17.29 -13.23
N ASN A 348 2.24 18.10 -13.97
CA ASN A 348 1.03 18.71 -13.42
C ASN A 348 -0.13 17.70 -13.40
N CYS A 349 -0.27 16.84 -14.40
CA CYS A 349 -1.24 15.74 -14.35
C CYS A 349 -0.90 14.74 -13.24
N ALA A 350 0.40 14.45 -13.02
CA ALA A 350 0.85 13.66 -11.89
C ALA A 350 0.46 14.28 -10.54
N LYS A 351 0.59 15.60 -10.38
CA LYS A 351 0.13 16.31 -9.17
C LYS A 351 -1.40 16.28 -9.01
N VAL A 352 -2.16 16.42 -10.11
CA VAL A 352 -3.63 16.25 -10.07
C VAL A 352 -4.00 14.84 -9.60
N TRP A 353 -3.28 13.82 -10.08
CA TRP A 353 -3.46 12.45 -9.59
C TRP A 353 -3.24 12.34 -8.08
N MET A 354 -2.14 12.93 -7.56
CA MET A 354 -1.86 12.94 -6.13
C MET A 354 -2.94 13.66 -5.30
N GLU A 355 -3.54 14.72 -5.83
CA GLU A 355 -4.70 15.38 -5.19
C GLU A 355 -5.93 14.46 -5.16
N ILE A 356 -6.22 13.76 -6.28
CA ILE A 356 -7.37 12.84 -6.38
C ILE A 356 -7.22 11.70 -5.38
N ILE A 357 -6.10 11.00 -5.36
CA ILE A 357 -5.91 9.83 -4.48
C ILE A 357 -5.93 10.18 -2.99
N GLN A 358 -5.61 11.43 -2.62
CA GLN A 358 -5.66 11.89 -1.23
C GLN A 358 -7.01 12.54 -0.86
N SER A 359 -7.91 12.76 -1.83
CA SER A 359 -9.26 13.26 -1.57
C SER A 359 -10.14 12.17 -0.95
N ASP A 360 -11.23 12.56 -0.28
CA ASP A 360 -12.23 11.61 0.24
C ASP A 360 -12.74 10.68 -0.87
N GLN A 361 -12.86 11.16 -2.10
CA GLN A 361 -13.35 10.40 -3.22
C GLN A 361 -12.36 9.33 -3.69
N GLY A 362 -11.08 9.66 -3.85
CA GLY A 362 -10.05 8.69 -4.19
C GLY A 362 -9.84 7.66 -3.09
N GLN A 363 -9.85 8.10 -1.82
CA GLN A 363 -9.80 7.19 -0.66
C GLN A 363 -11.01 6.26 -0.64
N LEU A 364 -12.22 6.76 -0.93
CA LEU A 364 -13.43 5.95 -1.01
C LEU A 364 -13.38 4.93 -2.16
N ALA A 365 -12.75 5.27 -3.28
CA ALA A 365 -12.57 4.33 -4.40
C ALA A 365 -11.74 3.12 -3.96
N TRP A 366 -10.63 3.33 -3.24
CA TRP A 366 -9.85 2.23 -2.67
C TRP A 366 -10.61 1.42 -1.61
N ILE A 367 -11.37 2.10 -0.71
CA ILE A 367 -12.21 1.41 0.29
C ILE A 367 -13.23 0.51 -0.39
N LYS A 368 -13.89 0.95 -1.47
CA LYS A 368 -14.79 0.13 -2.28
C LYS A 368 -14.09 -1.08 -2.89
N GLY A 369 -12.81 -0.94 -3.22
CA GLY A 369 -11.95 -2.03 -3.66
C GLY A 369 -11.46 -2.95 -2.54
N GLY A 370 -11.88 -2.73 -1.28
CA GLY A 370 -11.48 -3.54 -0.12
C GLY A 370 -10.11 -3.24 0.44
N ALA A 371 -9.44 -2.19 -0.03
CA ALA A 371 -8.18 -1.72 0.54
C ALA A 371 -8.44 -0.79 1.72
N ALA A 372 -7.63 -0.89 2.77
CA ALA A 372 -7.61 0.08 3.84
C ALA A 372 -6.80 1.31 3.43
N VAL A 373 -7.18 2.48 3.94
CA VAL A 373 -6.58 3.76 3.53
C VAL A 373 -6.21 4.64 4.72
N VAL A 374 -5.34 5.63 4.48
CA VAL A 374 -4.81 6.48 5.55
C VAL A 374 -5.86 7.39 6.21
N HIS A 375 -6.91 7.74 5.50
CA HIS A 375 -8.01 8.58 6.00
C HIS A 375 -9.24 7.78 6.48
N GLU A 376 -9.21 6.44 6.46
CA GLU A 376 -10.38 5.59 6.72
C GLU A 376 -11.08 5.88 8.04
N ALA A 377 -10.33 5.96 9.13
CA ALA A 377 -10.89 6.23 10.47
C ALA A 377 -11.58 7.61 10.56
N ASP A 378 -10.99 8.63 9.95
CA ASP A 378 -11.57 9.97 9.85
C ASP A 378 -12.83 9.96 8.98
N MET A 379 -12.79 9.30 7.82
CA MET A 379 -13.92 9.17 6.91
C MET A 379 -15.10 8.43 7.56
N ILE A 380 -14.84 7.35 8.29
CA ILE A 380 -15.88 6.63 9.05
C ILE A 380 -16.49 7.55 10.12
N THR A 381 -15.67 8.28 10.88
CA THR A 381 -16.12 9.21 11.92
C THR A 381 -17.02 10.31 11.34
N ARG A 382 -16.71 10.80 10.15
CA ARG A 382 -17.49 11.83 9.42
C ARG A 382 -18.69 11.25 8.66
N ASN A 383 -18.94 9.93 8.70
CA ASN A 383 -19.93 9.24 7.88
C ASN A 383 -19.72 9.46 6.37
N ALA A 384 -18.47 9.58 5.93
CA ALA A 384 -18.10 9.74 4.53
C ALA A 384 -18.00 8.40 3.77
N VAL A 385 -17.98 7.26 4.49
CA VAL A 385 -18.03 5.92 3.90
C VAL A 385 -19.47 5.39 3.92
N PRO A 386 -20.06 5.02 2.78
CA PRO A 386 -21.40 4.45 2.72
C PRO A 386 -21.53 3.16 3.54
N ALA A 387 -22.69 2.96 4.19
CA ALA A 387 -22.91 1.84 5.12
C ALA A 387 -22.90 0.45 4.42
N ASP A 388 -23.21 0.38 3.15
CA ASP A 388 -23.09 -0.83 2.32
C ASP A 388 -21.63 -1.17 2.03
N VAL A 389 -20.80 -0.18 1.77
CA VAL A 389 -19.35 -0.33 1.58
C VAL A 389 -18.67 -0.81 2.86
N LEU A 390 -19.04 -0.25 4.02
CA LEU A 390 -18.49 -0.70 5.31
C LEU A 390 -18.72 -2.20 5.59
N LYS A 391 -19.76 -2.79 5.00
CA LYS A 391 -20.08 -4.22 5.17
C LYS A 391 -19.19 -5.13 4.34
N THR A 392 -18.52 -4.61 3.31
CA THR A 392 -17.62 -5.39 2.44
C THR A 392 -16.19 -5.42 2.98
N LEU A 393 -15.86 -4.56 3.95
CA LEU A 393 -14.53 -4.51 4.53
C LEU A 393 -14.27 -5.74 5.42
N PRO A 394 -13.02 -6.20 5.53
CA PRO A 394 -12.64 -7.24 6.47
C PRO A 394 -12.99 -6.85 7.91
N ASP A 395 -13.30 -7.84 8.77
CA ASP A 395 -13.47 -7.57 10.21
C ASP A 395 -12.25 -6.78 10.72
N PRO A 396 -12.43 -5.62 11.37
CA PRO A 396 -11.34 -4.83 11.91
C PRO A 396 -10.39 -5.61 12.82
N LYS A 397 -10.85 -6.69 13.46
CA LYS A 397 -10.02 -7.58 14.28
C LYS A 397 -9.01 -8.36 13.44
N ILE A 398 -9.36 -8.73 12.21
CA ILE A 398 -8.46 -9.42 11.28
C ILE A 398 -7.33 -8.47 10.85
N LEU A 399 -7.70 -7.23 10.48
CA LEU A 399 -6.71 -6.20 10.15
C LEU A 399 -5.79 -5.89 11.34
N ALA A 400 -6.36 -5.77 12.54
CA ALA A 400 -5.59 -5.49 13.75
C ALA A 400 -4.69 -6.65 14.19
N ALA A 401 -4.99 -7.89 13.80
CA ALA A 401 -4.18 -9.07 14.08
C ALA A 401 -3.04 -9.28 13.08
N ALA A 402 -3.06 -8.59 11.96
CA ALA A 402 -1.99 -8.67 10.97
C ALA A 402 -0.70 -8.04 11.51
N VAL A 403 0.42 -8.72 11.25
CA VAL A 403 1.73 -8.24 11.68
C VAL A 403 2.21 -7.19 10.70
N ALA A 404 2.58 -6.01 11.20
CA ALA A 404 3.12 -4.92 10.40
C ALA A 404 4.65 -4.82 10.60
N PRO A 405 5.48 -5.21 9.62
CA PRO A 405 6.92 -5.09 9.73
C PRO A 405 7.38 -3.64 9.55
N SER A 406 8.48 -3.27 10.22
CA SER A 406 9.15 -1.99 10.00
C SER A 406 9.78 -1.91 8.60
N VAL A 407 10.10 -0.69 8.15
CA VAL A 407 10.81 -0.46 6.86
C VAL A 407 12.10 -1.28 6.76
N ALA A 408 12.90 -1.30 7.84
CA ALA A 408 14.14 -2.06 7.87
C ALA A 408 13.90 -3.56 7.71
N GLN A 409 12.88 -4.10 8.35
CA GLN A 409 12.49 -5.51 8.26
C GLN A 409 11.96 -5.86 6.86
N ILE A 410 11.11 -5.02 6.27
CA ILE A 410 10.63 -5.22 4.89
C ILE A 410 11.82 -5.21 3.91
N THR A 411 12.74 -4.25 4.06
CA THR A 411 13.91 -4.12 3.19
C THR A 411 14.83 -5.33 3.31
N ALA A 412 15.09 -5.79 4.54
CA ALA A 412 15.91 -6.99 4.78
C ALA A 412 15.25 -8.26 4.22
N ALA A 413 13.95 -8.47 4.47
CA ALA A 413 13.19 -9.58 3.93
C ALA A 413 13.17 -9.57 2.40
N LYS A 414 12.90 -8.41 1.78
CA LYS A 414 12.96 -8.23 0.32
C LYS A 414 14.32 -8.65 -0.23
N THR A 415 15.41 -8.14 0.34
CA THR A 415 16.77 -8.45 -0.11
C THR A 415 17.06 -9.95 -0.02
N LEU A 416 16.70 -10.59 1.10
CA LEU A 416 16.89 -12.01 1.31
C LEU A 416 16.06 -12.86 0.32
N ILE A 417 14.77 -12.52 0.14
CA ILE A 417 13.85 -13.27 -0.70
C ILE A 417 14.25 -13.15 -2.17
N THR A 418 14.46 -11.93 -2.66
CA THR A 418 14.83 -11.71 -4.08
C THR A 418 16.18 -12.36 -4.44
N GLY A 419 17.17 -12.25 -3.54
CA GLY A 419 18.49 -12.83 -3.74
C GLY A 419 18.52 -14.35 -3.54
N GLY A 420 17.66 -14.88 -2.66
CA GLY A 420 17.64 -16.29 -2.28
C GLY A 420 16.70 -17.19 -3.09
N TRP A 421 15.74 -16.62 -3.83
CA TRP A 421 14.70 -17.37 -4.52
C TRP A 421 15.26 -18.49 -5.43
N MET A 422 16.13 -18.11 -6.37
CA MET A 422 16.68 -19.07 -7.34
C MET A 422 17.57 -20.11 -6.69
N SER A 423 18.35 -19.76 -5.67
CA SER A 423 19.23 -20.70 -4.99
C SER A 423 18.50 -21.67 -4.06
N THR A 424 17.33 -21.28 -3.54
CA THR A 424 16.57 -22.08 -2.56
C THR A 424 15.42 -22.83 -3.21
N VAL A 425 14.54 -22.13 -3.95
CA VAL A 425 13.34 -22.71 -4.56
C VAL A 425 13.63 -23.28 -5.94
N GLY A 426 14.50 -22.61 -6.72
CA GLY A 426 15.08 -23.15 -7.96
C GLY A 426 14.17 -23.07 -9.18
N VAL A 427 13.11 -22.25 -9.16
CA VAL A 427 12.18 -22.09 -10.29
C VAL A 427 12.08 -20.63 -10.74
N VAL A 428 11.99 -20.44 -12.04
CA VAL A 428 11.71 -19.12 -12.63
C VAL A 428 10.20 -18.91 -12.68
N VAL A 429 9.75 -17.77 -12.18
CA VAL A 429 8.38 -17.28 -12.39
C VAL A 429 8.47 -16.14 -13.40
N PRO A 430 8.05 -16.33 -14.65
CA PRO A 430 8.17 -15.31 -15.68
C PRO A 430 7.17 -14.19 -15.41
N THR A 431 7.57 -12.95 -15.71
CA THR A 431 6.62 -11.83 -15.80
C THR A 431 5.66 -12.11 -16.96
N PRO A 432 4.35 -11.98 -16.79
CA PRO A 432 3.41 -12.07 -17.91
C PRO A 432 3.77 -11.05 -18.99
N ALA A 433 3.50 -11.40 -20.24
CA ALA A 433 3.60 -10.42 -21.32
C ALA A 433 2.60 -9.27 -21.06
N PRO A 434 2.95 -8.03 -21.45
CA PRO A 434 2.07 -6.86 -21.30
C PRO A 434 0.76 -7.01 -22.09
#